data_63686ba0ebe9cdfd1a9411f806230cbc
#
_entry.id   63686ba0ebe9cdfd1a9411f806230cbc
#
_cell.length_a   1.000
_cell.length_b   1.000
_cell.length_c   1.000
_cell.angle_alpha   90.00
_cell.angle_beta   90.00
_cell.angle_gamma   90.00
#
_symmetry.space_group_name_H-M   'P 1'
#
loop_
_entity.id
_entity.type
_entity.pdbx_description
1 polymer ?
#
loop_
_entity_poly.entity_id
_entity_poly.type
_entity_poly.pdbx_seq_one_letter_code
_entity_poly.pdbx_strand_id
1 'polypeptide(L)'
;MSFGTTRRMPRTTSRRAAAVAALVLAGLLAAPAATSSAAPTALAAPDIPLANVKAHLTQFQSIATANGGNRAHGRTGYRASLDYVKARLDAAGFTTTVQQFTSSGSTGYNLIADWPGGDPDQVLMAGAHLDSVTSGAGINDNGSGSAAVLETALAVSRAQLQPTKHLRFAWWGAEELGLVGSRYYVNNLPAAERARISGYINLDMVGSPNPGYFVYDDDPAIEKVFKDWYTGIGVPTEIETEGDGRSDHASFKNAGIPVGGLFTGAGRTKTAAQASKWGGTAGVAFDRCYHSSCDTTANINDTALDRNSDALAHAVWTLGTAAPPPPGDVYETTTDVAIPDNGAAVTSALTVSGRTGNAPAALRVGVDIKHTWRGDLVIDLLAPDGSAYRLKNSSGSDSADNVITTYTVDASSEAANGTWRLRVQDVAAQDTGYIDSWKLTF
;
A
#
# COMPACT_ATOMS: atom_id res chain seq x y z
N MET A 1 -82.08 -61.52 16.77
CA MET A 1 -82.62 -61.73 15.42
C MET A 1 -81.42 -61.70 14.46
N SER A 2 -80.99 -62.72 14.09
CA SER A 2 -81.34 -63.70 13.09
C SER A 2 -80.46 -63.56 11.85
N PHE A 3 -79.82 -64.65 11.61
CA PHE A 3 -79.35 -65.35 10.37
C PHE A 3 -78.23 -64.71 9.59
N GLY A 4 -77.05 -65.28 9.38
CA GLY A 4 -76.79 -66.67 9.01
C GLY A 4 -76.64 -66.78 7.51
N THR A 5 -75.51 -67.12 7.03
CA THR A 5 -75.27 -68.34 6.21
C THR A 5 -73.88 -68.41 5.56
N THR A 6 -73.33 -69.54 5.74
CA THR A 6 -72.20 -70.18 5.13
C THR A 6 -72.31 -70.41 3.65
N ARG A 7 -71.14 -70.43 2.87
CA ARG A 7 -70.76 -71.55 1.92
C ARG A 7 -69.40 -71.29 1.26
N ARG A 8 -68.48 -72.15 1.61
CA ARG A 8 -67.76 -73.21 0.86
C ARG A 8 -66.93 -72.74 -0.37
N MET A 9 -65.65 -73.16 -0.21
CA MET A 9 -64.61 -73.32 -1.23
C MET A 9 -65.03 -74.29 -2.37
N PRO A 10 -64.29 -74.22 -3.51
CA PRO A 10 -63.39 -75.37 -3.73
C PRO A 10 -61.93 -74.99 -4.20
N ARG A 11 -61.12 -75.95 -3.94
CA ARG A 11 -59.70 -76.04 -4.32
C ARG A 11 -59.57 -76.30 -5.83
N THR A 12 -58.56 -75.73 -6.50
CA THR A 12 -57.80 -76.49 -7.54
C THR A 12 -56.39 -75.86 -7.76
N THR A 13 -55.41 -76.66 -7.48
CA THR A 13 -54.22 -77.07 -8.25
C THR A 13 -53.23 -76.02 -8.80
N SER A 14 -52.04 -76.14 -8.26
CA SER A 14 -50.70 -75.83 -8.64
C SER A 14 -50.36 -75.67 -10.14
N ARG A 15 -49.61 -74.65 -10.47
CA ARG A 15 -48.48 -74.73 -11.42
C ARG A 15 -47.35 -73.79 -10.94
N ARG A 16 -46.17 -74.39 -10.72
CA ARG A 16 -44.92 -73.72 -10.45
C ARG A 16 -44.44 -73.05 -11.75
N ALA A 17 -44.19 -71.70 -11.66
CA ALA A 17 -43.36 -71.01 -12.65
C ALA A 17 -42.25 -70.33 -11.89
N ALA A 18 -41.04 -70.75 -12.25
CA ALA A 18 -39.82 -70.14 -11.72
C ALA A 18 -39.64 -68.72 -12.34
N ALA A 19 -39.63 -67.69 -11.49
CA ALA A 19 -39.23 -66.36 -11.90
C ALA A 19 -37.76 -66.13 -11.45
N VAL A 20 -36.91 -65.94 -12.44
CA VAL A 20 -35.50 -65.54 -12.25
C VAL A 20 -35.52 -64.05 -11.79
N ALA A 21 -35.11 -63.80 -10.55
CA ALA A 21 -34.93 -62.44 -10.05
C ALA A 21 -33.54 -61.93 -10.53
N ALA A 22 -33.54 -61.03 -11.46
CA ALA A 22 -32.36 -60.28 -11.84
C ALA A 22 -32.12 -59.18 -10.77
N LEU A 23 -31.08 -59.31 -9.95
CA LEU A 23 -30.58 -58.30 -9.07
C LEU A 23 -29.90 -57.21 -9.91
N VAL A 24 -30.52 -56.04 -10.05
CA VAL A 24 -29.87 -54.83 -10.55
C VAL A 24 -29.16 -54.18 -9.34
N LEU A 25 -27.83 -54.35 -9.24
CA LEU A 25 -27.00 -53.60 -8.33
C LEU A 25 -26.90 -52.17 -8.86
N ALA A 26 -27.67 -51.24 -8.28
CA ALA A 26 -27.47 -49.80 -8.46
C ALA A 26 -26.25 -49.38 -7.62
N GLY A 27 -25.08 -49.30 -8.26
CA GLY A 27 -23.90 -48.70 -7.68
C GLY A 27 -24.10 -47.20 -7.47
N LEU A 28 -24.35 -46.79 -6.25
CA LEU A 28 -24.20 -45.35 -5.88
C LEU A 28 -22.69 -44.99 -5.96
N LEU A 29 -22.32 -44.34 -7.06
CA LEU A 29 -21.06 -43.55 -7.14
C LEU A 29 -21.22 -42.36 -6.19
N ALA A 30 -20.74 -42.47 -4.96
CA ALA A 30 -20.55 -41.33 -4.09
C ALA A 30 -19.46 -40.44 -4.71
N ALA A 31 -19.83 -39.31 -5.29
CA ALA A 31 -18.88 -38.27 -5.66
C ALA A 31 -18.16 -37.79 -4.39
N PRO A 32 -16.82 -37.64 -4.42
CA PRO A 32 -16.13 -37.08 -3.27
C PRO A 32 -16.65 -35.66 -3.05
N ALA A 33 -17.15 -35.40 -1.84
CA ALA A 33 -17.48 -34.04 -1.41
C ALA A 33 -16.18 -33.23 -1.47
N ALA A 34 -16.15 -32.23 -2.35
CA ALA A 34 -15.08 -31.24 -2.36
C ALA A 34 -15.12 -30.52 -1.01
N THR A 35 -14.15 -30.82 -0.17
CA THR A 35 -13.92 -30.04 1.05
C THR A 35 -13.52 -28.64 0.58
N SER A 36 -14.46 -27.71 0.65
CA SER A 36 -14.18 -26.29 0.57
C SER A 36 -13.20 -25.96 1.70
N SER A 37 -11.92 -25.84 1.37
CA SER A 37 -10.94 -25.25 2.28
C SER A 37 -11.38 -23.81 2.46
N ALA A 38 -11.90 -23.46 3.63
CA ALA A 38 -12.12 -22.06 3.99
C ALA A 38 -10.78 -21.34 3.82
N ALA A 39 -10.77 -20.27 3.03
CA ALA A 39 -9.62 -19.41 2.93
C ALA A 39 -9.19 -19.01 4.36
N PRO A 40 -7.89 -19.02 4.70
CA PRO A 40 -7.46 -18.59 6.01
C PRO A 40 -8.00 -17.17 6.23
N THR A 41 -8.75 -16.97 7.30
CA THR A 41 -9.18 -15.64 7.73
C THR A 41 -7.92 -14.80 7.92
N ALA A 42 -7.80 -13.73 7.15
CA ALA A 42 -6.70 -12.78 7.32
C ALA A 42 -6.66 -12.35 8.79
N LEU A 43 -5.49 -12.41 9.39
CA LEU A 43 -5.31 -12.01 10.79
C LEU A 43 -5.67 -10.53 10.88
N ALA A 44 -6.64 -10.17 11.73
CA ALA A 44 -6.98 -8.75 11.92
C ALA A 44 -5.76 -8.01 12.49
N ALA A 45 -5.53 -6.79 12.02
CA ALA A 45 -4.51 -5.94 12.59
C ALA A 45 -4.77 -5.71 14.09
N PRO A 46 -3.74 -5.72 14.94
CA PRO A 46 -3.90 -5.40 16.34
C PRO A 46 -4.16 -3.89 16.52
N ASP A 47 -4.85 -3.55 17.59
CA ASP A 47 -4.85 -2.21 18.16
C ASP A 47 -3.41 -1.82 18.56
N ILE A 48 -2.95 -0.63 18.18
CA ILE A 48 -1.63 -0.11 18.51
C ILE A 48 -1.73 0.71 19.80
N PRO A 49 -1.21 0.21 20.93
CA PRO A 49 -1.42 0.90 22.19
C PRO A 49 -0.86 2.33 22.16
N LEU A 50 -1.72 3.34 22.22
CA LEU A 50 -1.34 4.76 22.23
C LEU A 50 -0.23 5.06 23.26
N ALA A 51 -0.29 4.42 24.43
CA ALA A 51 0.72 4.60 25.49
C ALA A 51 2.13 4.23 25.01
N ASN A 52 2.26 3.22 24.14
CA ASN A 52 3.55 2.80 23.60
C ASN A 52 4.06 3.82 22.57
N VAL A 53 3.18 4.30 21.67
CA VAL A 53 3.53 5.34 20.69
C VAL A 53 3.99 6.60 21.42
N LYS A 54 3.28 7.03 22.46
CA LYS A 54 3.65 8.19 23.31
C LYS A 54 4.95 7.96 24.07
N ALA A 55 5.28 6.73 24.45
CA ALA A 55 6.57 6.42 25.08
C ALA A 55 7.74 6.68 24.11
N HIS A 56 7.57 6.37 22.83
CA HIS A 56 8.54 6.69 21.79
C HIS A 56 8.68 8.21 21.60
N LEU A 57 7.56 8.96 21.58
CA LEU A 57 7.59 10.43 21.50
C LEU A 57 8.32 11.05 22.71
N THR A 58 8.06 10.52 23.91
CA THR A 58 8.75 10.96 25.14
C THR A 58 10.26 10.70 25.03
N GLN A 59 10.66 9.59 24.45
CA GLN A 59 12.08 9.28 24.23
C GLN A 59 12.69 10.22 23.19
N PHE A 60 12.03 10.53 22.08
CA PHE A 60 12.50 11.50 21.08
C PHE A 60 12.65 12.91 21.71
N GLN A 61 11.68 13.32 22.54
CA GLN A 61 11.78 14.58 23.29
C GLN A 61 12.99 14.59 24.22
N SER A 62 13.21 13.50 24.94
CA SER A 62 14.35 13.38 25.88
C SER A 62 15.68 13.42 25.14
N ILE A 63 15.77 12.74 23.98
CA ILE A 63 16.94 12.77 23.11
C ILE A 63 17.18 14.20 22.61
N ALA A 64 16.17 14.88 22.09
CA ALA A 64 16.30 16.27 21.63
C ALA A 64 16.80 17.17 22.76
N THR A 65 16.21 17.07 23.94
CA THR A 65 16.59 17.86 25.12
C THR A 65 18.05 17.65 25.51
N ALA A 66 18.53 16.39 25.49
CA ALA A 66 19.92 16.04 25.80
C ALA A 66 20.91 16.44 24.71
N ASN A 67 20.45 16.78 23.50
CA ASN A 67 21.28 17.04 22.35
C ASN A 67 21.06 18.42 21.70
N GLY A 68 20.86 19.44 22.51
CA GLY A 68 20.74 20.82 22.03
C GLY A 68 19.34 21.21 21.52
N GLY A 69 18.31 20.49 21.96
CA GLY A 69 16.91 20.83 21.74
C GLY A 69 16.32 20.37 20.41
N ASN A 70 17.07 19.60 19.58
CA ASN A 70 16.59 19.14 18.29
C ASN A 70 17.15 17.77 17.89
N ARG A 71 16.57 17.20 16.83
CA ARG A 71 16.97 15.94 16.19
C ARG A 71 17.36 16.15 14.72
N ALA A 72 17.87 17.34 14.41
CA ALA A 72 18.14 17.75 13.03
C ALA A 72 19.28 16.95 12.39
N HIS A 73 19.23 16.87 11.06
CA HIS A 73 20.30 16.26 10.26
C HIS A 73 21.68 16.81 10.63
N GLY A 74 22.68 15.94 10.70
CA GLY A 74 24.05 16.30 11.06
C GLY A 74 24.27 16.62 12.54
N ARG A 75 23.25 16.51 13.38
CA ARG A 75 23.31 16.74 14.83
C ARG A 75 23.30 15.41 15.59
N THR A 76 23.81 15.48 16.84
CA THR A 76 23.87 14.30 17.74
C THR A 76 22.48 13.79 18.10
N GLY A 77 21.47 14.66 18.20
CA GLY A 77 20.08 14.26 18.45
C GLY A 77 19.49 13.38 17.36
N TYR A 78 19.79 13.64 16.09
CA TYR A 78 19.38 12.75 15.00
C TYR A 78 20.02 11.37 15.15
N ARG A 79 21.35 11.32 15.33
CA ARG A 79 22.05 10.04 15.47
C ARG A 79 21.56 9.25 16.68
N ALA A 80 21.34 9.88 17.82
CA ALA A 80 20.81 9.24 19.01
C ALA A 80 19.37 8.71 18.82
N SER A 81 18.54 9.42 18.03
CA SER A 81 17.20 8.95 17.66
C SER A 81 17.27 7.71 16.78
N LEU A 82 18.16 7.70 15.79
CA LEU A 82 18.38 6.54 14.92
C LEU A 82 18.87 5.32 15.73
N ASP A 83 19.85 5.52 16.61
CA ASP A 83 20.39 4.46 17.46
C ASP A 83 19.32 3.89 18.41
N TYR A 84 18.43 4.73 18.93
CA TYR A 84 17.28 4.30 19.72
C TYR A 84 16.32 3.42 18.91
N VAL A 85 15.86 3.87 17.73
CA VAL A 85 14.96 3.13 16.87
C VAL A 85 15.59 1.80 16.48
N LYS A 86 16.85 1.82 16.03
CA LYS A 86 17.60 0.62 15.64
C LYS A 86 17.66 -0.40 16.78
N ALA A 87 18.00 0.03 17.99
CA ALA A 87 18.09 -0.87 19.14
C ALA A 87 16.76 -1.56 19.47
N ARG A 88 15.62 -0.85 19.28
CA ARG A 88 14.28 -1.42 19.48
C ARG A 88 13.97 -2.49 18.42
N LEU A 89 14.32 -2.24 17.17
CA LEU A 89 14.09 -3.14 16.05
C LEU A 89 14.99 -4.38 16.11
N ASP A 90 16.27 -4.20 16.42
CA ASP A 90 17.21 -5.32 16.59
C ASP A 90 16.72 -6.26 17.70
N ALA A 91 16.28 -5.69 18.84
CA ALA A 91 15.72 -6.47 19.95
C ALA A 91 14.40 -7.20 19.59
N ALA A 92 13.67 -6.68 18.61
CA ALA A 92 12.43 -7.26 18.09
C ALA A 92 12.63 -8.29 16.96
N GLY A 93 13.89 -8.55 16.55
CA GLY A 93 14.21 -9.58 15.55
C GLY A 93 14.22 -9.10 14.10
N PHE A 94 14.22 -7.79 13.85
CA PHE A 94 14.40 -7.24 12.52
C PHE A 94 15.87 -7.30 12.10
N THR A 95 16.09 -7.47 10.80
CA THR A 95 17.40 -7.22 10.19
C THR A 95 17.49 -5.74 9.84
N THR A 96 18.39 -5.01 10.50
CA THR A 96 18.51 -3.56 10.31
C THR A 96 19.74 -3.18 9.51
N THR A 97 19.60 -2.20 8.62
CA THR A 97 20.67 -1.61 7.81
C THR A 97 20.68 -0.11 8.00
N VAL A 98 21.85 0.44 8.30
CA VAL A 98 22.08 1.89 8.33
C VAL A 98 22.74 2.31 7.03
N GLN A 99 21.99 3.02 6.18
CA GLN A 99 22.51 3.55 4.92
C GLN A 99 23.03 4.96 5.17
N GLN A 100 24.32 5.17 4.86
CA GLN A 100 24.96 6.47 5.02
C GLN A 100 24.91 7.27 3.71
N PHE A 101 24.69 8.58 3.83
CA PHE A 101 24.79 9.54 2.73
C PHE A 101 25.46 10.85 3.22
N THR A 102 25.70 11.78 2.30
CA THR A 102 26.22 13.11 2.63
C THR A 102 25.26 14.18 2.12
N SER A 103 24.92 15.12 2.98
CA SER A 103 24.12 16.31 2.62
C SER A 103 24.62 17.52 3.38
N SER A 104 24.65 18.67 2.70
CA SER A 104 25.05 19.96 3.30
C SER A 104 26.38 19.90 4.10
N GLY A 105 27.34 19.10 3.63
CA GLY A 105 28.65 18.91 4.29
C GLY A 105 28.62 18.04 5.55
N SER A 106 27.49 17.43 5.88
CA SER A 106 27.32 16.55 7.04
C SER A 106 26.94 15.13 6.62
N THR A 107 27.32 14.15 7.44
CA THR A 107 26.89 12.75 7.26
C THR A 107 25.44 12.59 7.70
N GLY A 108 24.62 12.05 6.81
CA GLY A 108 23.26 11.63 7.06
C GLY A 108 23.14 10.11 7.06
N TYR A 109 22.03 9.64 7.58
CA TYR A 109 21.75 8.22 7.70
C TYR A 109 20.27 7.95 7.44
N ASN A 110 19.97 6.86 6.73
CA ASN A 110 18.66 6.22 6.74
C ASN A 110 18.75 4.95 7.57
N LEU A 111 17.69 4.57 8.25
CA LEU A 111 17.55 3.28 8.89
C LEU A 111 16.50 2.48 8.13
N ILE A 112 16.88 1.28 7.68
CA ILE A 112 16.01 0.33 7.02
C ILE A 112 15.92 -0.92 7.90
N ALA A 113 14.71 -1.47 8.07
CA ALA A 113 14.46 -2.65 8.88
C ALA A 113 13.59 -3.65 8.12
N ASP A 114 14.10 -4.83 7.90
CA ASP A 114 13.44 -5.93 7.22
C ASP A 114 12.91 -6.95 8.22
N TRP A 115 11.60 -7.26 8.13
CA TRP A 115 10.99 -8.35 8.89
C TRP A 115 11.28 -9.68 8.20
N PRO A 116 11.65 -10.74 8.93
CA PRO A 116 11.89 -12.05 8.32
C PRO A 116 10.62 -12.63 7.68
N GLY A 117 10.75 -13.14 6.46
CA GLY A 117 9.67 -13.81 5.73
C GLY A 117 9.00 -12.92 4.68
N GLY A 118 7.94 -13.47 4.06
CA GLY A 118 7.29 -12.87 2.91
C GLY A 118 8.06 -13.02 1.60
N ASP A 119 7.39 -12.72 0.49
CA ASP A 119 7.97 -12.80 -0.84
C ASP A 119 8.95 -11.63 -1.06
N PRO A 120 10.26 -11.88 -1.25
CA PRO A 120 11.24 -10.83 -1.46
C PRO A 120 11.06 -10.07 -2.78
N ASP A 121 10.28 -10.60 -3.72
CA ASP A 121 9.95 -9.93 -4.99
C ASP A 121 8.69 -9.04 -4.87
N GLN A 122 8.06 -8.99 -3.70
CA GLN A 122 6.89 -8.19 -3.37
C GLN A 122 7.12 -7.44 -2.04
N VAL A 123 7.84 -6.32 -2.07
CA VAL A 123 8.19 -5.58 -0.86
C VAL A 123 7.14 -4.51 -0.57
N LEU A 124 6.46 -4.61 0.57
CA LEU A 124 5.63 -3.53 1.10
C LEU A 124 6.46 -2.73 2.11
N MET A 125 6.58 -1.42 1.88
CA MET A 125 7.31 -0.53 2.76
C MET A 125 6.38 0.40 3.53
N ALA A 126 6.74 0.72 4.78
CA ALA A 126 6.17 1.83 5.53
C ALA A 126 7.30 2.67 6.13
N GLY A 127 7.17 4.00 6.11
CA GLY A 127 8.24 4.85 6.61
C GLY A 127 7.79 6.25 7.01
N ALA A 128 8.73 6.95 7.66
CA ALA A 128 8.59 8.31 8.11
C ALA A 128 9.98 8.95 8.22
N HIS A 129 10.09 10.28 8.12
CA HIS A 129 11.39 10.87 8.44
C HIS A 129 11.63 10.95 9.96
N LEU A 130 12.89 10.87 10.34
CA LEU A 130 13.29 10.83 11.74
C LEU A 130 13.96 12.13 12.19
N ASP A 131 14.44 12.93 11.25
CA ASP A 131 15.01 14.23 11.58
C ASP A 131 13.94 15.27 11.92
N SER A 132 14.37 16.35 12.51
CA SER A 132 13.57 17.55 12.77
C SER A 132 14.28 18.76 12.19
N VAL A 133 13.58 19.88 12.11
CA VAL A 133 14.24 21.20 11.96
C VAL A 133 15.14 21.51 13.17
N THR A 134 16.05 22.48 13.00
CA THR A 134 16.96 22.89 14.11
C THR A 134 16.29 23.68 15.22
N SER A 135 15.09 24.21 14.97
CA SER A 135 14.37 25.09 15.91
C SER A 135 13.63 24.37 17.02
N GLY A 136 13.42 23.06 16.93
CA GLY A 136 12.63 22.29 17.90
C GLY A 136 12.91 20.81 17.91
N ALA A 137 12.24 20.13 18.84
CA ALA A 137 12.35 18.68 18.99
C ALA A 137 11.70 17.90 17.85
N GLY A 138 10.74 18.51 17.11
CA GLY A 138 10.04 17.86 16.00
C GLY A 138 9.23 16.66 16.46
N ILE A 139 8.35 16.82 17.44
CA ILE A 139 7.63 15.69 18.04
C ILE A 139 6.41 15.33 17.21
N ASN A 140 5.67 16.31 16.67
CA ASN A 140 4.68 16.04 15.67
C ASN A 140 5.32 15.91 14.27
N ASP A 141 6.25 16.82 13.96
CA ASP A 141 6.98 16.86 12.69
C ASP A 141 8.43 16.35 12.86
N ASN A 142 8.79 15.07 12.62
CA ASN A 142 7.89 13.97 12.35
C ASN A 142 8.16 12.82 13.35
N GLY A 143 8.29 13.17 14.61
CA GLY A 143 8.33 12.18 15.71
C GLY A 143 7.06 11.33 15.72
N SER A 144 5.88 11.92 15.39
CA SER A 144 4.59 11.22 15.39
C SER A 144 4.55 10.09 14.38
N GLY A 145 4.88 10.34 13.11
CA GLY A 145 4.98 9.32 12.08
C GLY A 145 6.06 8.29 12.40
N SER A 146 7.24 8.74 12.81
CA SER A 146 8.36 7.85 13.20
C SER A 146 8.00 6.90 14.34
N ALA A 147 7.25 7.38 15.35
CA ALA A 147 6.80 6.56 16.48
C ALA A 147 5.70 5.58 16.08
N ALA A 148 4.74 6.00 15.27
CA ALA A 148 3.68 5.13 14.74
C ALA A 148 4.26 3.99 13.88
N VAL A 149 5.21 4.29 13.00
CA VAL A 149 5.92 3.29 12.17
C VAL A 149 6.70 2.31 13.08
N LEU A 150 7.39 2.83 14.12
CA LEU A 150 8.14 1.97 15.05
C LEU A 150 7.22 1.04 15.82
N GLU A 151 6.13 1.53 16.40
CA GLU A 151 5.25 0.69 17.20
C GLU A 151 4.49 -0.33 16.34
N THR A 152 4.14 0.03 15.09
CA THR A 152 3.60 -0.91 14.11
C THR A 152 4.61 -2.03 13.78
N ALA A 153 5.88 -1.70 13.56
CA ALA A 153 6.92 -2.71 13.34
C ALA A 153 7.08 -3.61 14.58
N LEU A 154 7.08 -3.05 15.78
CA LEU A 154 7.11 -3.84 17.02
C LEU A 154 5.86 -4.71 17.20
N ALA A 155 4.68 -4.26 16.74
CA ALA A 155 3.47 -5.05 16.74
C ALA A 155 3.56 -6.23 15.77
N VAL A 156 4.16 -6.07 14.58
CA VAL A 156 4.47 -7.16 13.64
C VAL A 156 5.30 -8.24 14.33
N SER A 157 6.33 -7.84 15.08
CA SER A 157 7.16 -8.76 15.85
C SER A 157 6.39 -9.45 16.96
N ARG A 158 5.63 -8.71 17.78
CA ARG A 158 4.82 -9.30 18.86
C ARG A 158 3.79 -10.30 18.34
N ALA A 159 3.18 -9.99 17.21
CA ALA A 159 2.21 -10.89 16.56
C ALA A 159 2.88 -12.08 15.85
N GLN A 160 4.21 -12.09 15.72
CA GLN A 160 4.95 -13.05 14.89
C GLN A 160 4.30 -13.18 13.51
N LEU A 161 3.97 -12.01 12.90
CA LEU A 161 3.22 -11.96 11.66
C LEU A 161 3.94 -12.74 10.56
N GLN A 162 3.18 -13.60 9.87
CA GLN A 162 3.64 -14.33 8.69
C GLN A 162 3.07 -13.61 7.45
N PRO A 163 3.77 -12.60 6.91
CA PRO A 163 3.26 -11.84 5.79
C PRO A 163 3.44 -12.61 4.48
N THR A 164 2.58 -12.34 3.50
CA THR A 164 2.74 -12.82 2.12
C THR A 164 3.80 -12.01 1.40
N LYS A 165 3.78 -10.69 1.61
CA LYS A 165 4.80 -9.78 1.08
C LYS A 165 5.92 -9.57 2.07
N HIS A 166 7.13 -9.33 1.60
CA HIS A 166 8.23 -8.90 2.46
C HIS A 166 7.93 -7.52 3.06
N LEU A 167 7.96 -7.41 4.39
CA LEU A 167 7.72 -6.14 5.08
C LEU A 167 9.03 -5.43 5.36
N ARG A 168 9.12 -4.18 4.93
CA ARG A 168 10.25 -3.28 5.17
C ARG A 168 9.77 -2.00 5.81
N PHE A 169 10.45 -1.58 6.88
CA PHE A 169 10.20 -0.31 7.54
C PHE A 169 11.40 0.61 7.38
N ALA A 170 11.14 1.93 7.29
CA ALA A 170 12.23 2.88 7.05
C ALA A 170 12.06 4.17 7.83
N TRP A 171 13.20 4.73 8.28
CA TRP A 171 13.31 6.03 8.91
C TRP A 171 14.32 6.86 8.13
N TRP A 172 13.79 7.93 7.51
CA TRP A 172 14.58 8.76 6.63
C TRP A 172 15.28 9.88 7.39
N GLY A 173 16.43 10.30 6.89
CA GLY A 173 17.15 11.45 7.40
C GLY A 173 17.23 12.57 6.39
N ALA A 174 17.38 13.79 6.88
CA ALA A 174 17.48 14.99 6.06
C ALA A 174 16.26 15.20 5.12
N GLU A 175 15.07 14.82 5.58
CA GLU A 175 13.82 15.17 4.92
C GLU A 175 13.65 16.68 4.89
N GLU A 176 13.86 17.33 6.02
CA GLU A 176 13.80 18.77 6.27
C GLU A 176 14.76 19.62 5.39
N LEU A 177 15.66 18.98 4.71
CA LEU A 177 16.58 19.57 3.72
C LEU A 177 16.14 19.27 2.27
N GLY A 178 14.91 18.81 2.07
CA GLY A 178 14.29 18.50 0.79
C GLY A 178 14.41 17.03 0.40
N LEU A 179 13.88 16.13 1.23
CA LEU A 179 13.70 14.70 0.94
C LEU A 179 15.00 13.96 0.64
N VAL A 180 16.13 14.40 1.23
CA VAL A 180 17.46 13.92 0.80
C VAL A 180 17.64 12.44 1.04
N GLY A 181 17.24 11.93 2.21
CA GLY A 181 17.46 10.55 2.60
C GLY A 181 16.63 9.57 1.77
N SER A 182 15.33 9.79 1.63
CA SER A 182 14.46 8.93 0.83
C SER A 182 14.84 8.95 -0.65
N ARG A 183 15.15 10.14 -1.20
CA ARG A 183 15.63 10.26 -2.58
C ARG A 183 16.96 9.54 -2.77
N TYR A 184 17.89 9.65 -1.81
CA TYR A 184 19.14 8.91 -1.84
C TYR A 184 18.89 7.40 -1.85
N TYR A 185 17.99 6.92 -1.00
CA TYR A 185 17.63 5.50 -0.96
C TYR A 185 17.11 5.02 -2.31
N VAL A 186 16.07 5.65 -2.84
CA VAL A 186 15.41 5.24 -4.09
C VAL A 186 16.37 5.29 -5.28
N ASN A 187 17.16 6.36 -5.40
CA ASN A 187 18.07 6.55 -6.53
C ASN A 187 19.28 5.61 -6.50
N ASN A 188 19.66 5.08 -5.33
CA ASN A 188 20.77 4.14 -5.20
C ASN A 188 20.32 2.66 -5.17
N LEU A 189 19.01 2.39 -5.29
CA LEU A 189 18.54 1.03 -5.50
C LEU A 189 18.79 0.59 -6.94
N PRO A 190 19.33 -0.62 -7.17
CA PRO A 190 19.30 -1.24 -8.49
C PRO A 190 17.87 -1.27 -9.03
N ALA A 191 17.69 -1.11 -10.35
CA ALA A 191 16.36 -1.10 -10.97
C ALA A 191 15.53 -2.35 -10.60
N ALA A 192 16.16 -3.53 -10.57
CA ALA A 192 15.51 -4.77 -10.16
C ALA A 192 15.01 -4.74 -8.70
N GLU A 193 15.80 -4.18 -7.77
CA GLU A 193 15.37 -4.03 -6.37
C GLU A 193 14.23 -3.02 -6.23
N ARG A 194 14.31 -1.92 -6.97
CA ARG A 194 13.25 -0.90 -6.98
C ARG A 194 11.93 -1.45 -7.53
N ALA A 195 11.99 -2.28 -8.57
CA ALA A 195 10.81 -2.93 -9.15
C ALA A 195 10.11 -3.93 -8.20
N ARG A 196 10.81 -4.43 -7.17
CA ARG A 196 10.24 -5.30 -6.14
C ARG A 196 9.38 -4.54 -5.13
N ILE A 197 9.54 -3.22 -5.02
CA ILE A 197 8.76 -2.43 -4.05
C ILE A 197 7.33 -2.30 -4.60
N SER A 198 6.42 -3.08 -4.02
CA SER A 198 5.01 -3.15 -4.42
C SER A 198 4.15 -2.02 -3.86
N GLY A 199 4.68 -1.23 -2.92
CA GLY A 199 4.04 -0.05 -2.36
C GLY A 199 4.84 0.56 -1.21
N TYR A 200 4.75 1.88 -1.06
CA TYR A 200 5.32 2.63 0.04
C TYR A 200 4.23 3.43 0.77
N ILE A 201 4.13 3.25 2.08
CA ILE A 201 3.20 3.97 2.96
C ILE A 201 4.00 5.02 3.73
N ASN A 202 3.62 6.28 3.57
CA ASN A 202 4.25 7.42 4.24
C ASN A 202 3.41 7.93 5.39
N LEU A 203 4.03 8.17 6.54
CA LEU A 203 3.40 8.88 7.64
C LEU A 203 4.19 10.15 7.92
N ASP A 204 3.50 11.28 7.85
CA ASP A 204 4.08 12.56 8.18
C ASP A 204 3.07 13.41 8.94
N MET A 205 3.47 13.90 10.15
CA MET A 205 2.62 14.69 11.03
C MET A 205 1.23 14.05 11.28
N VAL A 206 1.20 12.92 11.98
CA VAL A 206 -0.03 12.14 12.22
C VAL A 206 -0.65 12.39 13.60
N GLY A 207 -0.19 13.43 14.31
CA GLY A 207 -0.66 13.79 15.65
C GLY A 207 -0.95 15.28 15.83
N SER A 208 -1.25 16.06 14.80
CA SER A 208 -1.44 17.52 14.88
C SER A 208 -2.48 17.91 15.92
N PRO A 209 -2.26 18.99 16.69
CA PRO A 209 -3.11 19.34 17.84
C PRO A 209 -4.53 19.78 17.46
N ASN A 210 -4.73 20.27 16.25
CA ASN A 210 -6.03 20.63 15.66
C ASN A 210 -6.29 19.78 14.41
N PRO A 211 -6.39 18.43 14.52
CA PRO A 211 -6.16 17.51 13.42
C PRO A 211 -7.22 17.52 12.33
N GLY A 212 -6.80 17.33 11.08
CA GLY A 212 -7.58 16.79 10.01
C GLY A 212 -7.33 15.28 9.86
N TYR A 213 -8.07 14.62 8.98
CA TYR A 213 -7.81 13.24 8.58
C TYR A 213 -7.69 13.21 7.07
N PHE A 214 -6.44 13.29 6.60
CA PHE A 214 -6.11 13.34 5.19
C PHE A 214 -5.47 12.04 4.73
N VAL A 215 -5.90 11.56 3.57
CA VAL A 215 -5.39 10.34 2.93
C VAL A 215 -4.77 10.73 1.60
N TYR A 216 -3.61 10.20 1.27
CA TYR A 216 -2.96 10.40 -0.02
C TYR A 216 -3.74 9.62 -1.10
N ASP A 217 -3.92 10.22 -2.28
CA ASP A 217 -4.68 9.67 -3.41
C ASP A 217 -3.80 9.19 -4.58
N ASP A 218 -2.51 8.96 -4.31
CA ASP A 218 -1.52 8.60 -5.32
C ASP A 218 -1.68 7.18 -5.87
N ASP A 219 -2.09 6.22 -5.03
CA ASP A 219 -2.39 4.85 -5.44
C ASP A 219 -3.78 4.43 -4.92
N PRO A 220 -4.74 4.12 -5.83
CA PRO A 220 -6.12 3.81 -5.44
C PRO A 220 -6.26 2.60 -4.52
N ALA A 221 -5.35 1.62 -4.58
CA ALA A 221 -5.43 0.43 -3.73
C ALA A 221 -5.00 0.75 -2.30
N ILE A 222 -3.94 1.55 -2.12
CA ILE A 222 -3.47 1.98 -0.80
C ILE A 222 -4.47 2.98 -0.20
N GLU A 223 -4.91 3.97 -1.00
CA GLU A 223 -5.93 4.94 -0.61
C GLU A 223 -7.19 4.25 -0.08
N LYS A 224 -7.70 3.26 -0.83
CA LYS A 224 -8.90 2.52 -0.47
C LYS A 224 -8.79 1.84 0.89
N VAL A 225 -7.65 1.23 1.21
CA VAL A 225 -7.43 0.55 2.50
C VAL A 225 -7.59 1.54 3.65
N PHE A 226 -7.02 2.73 3.55
CA PHE A 226 -7.17 3.76 4.56
C PHE A 226 -8.61 4.30 4.64
N LYS A 227 -9.24 4.60 3.50
CA LYS A 227 -10.61 5.10 3.46
C LYS A 227 -11.62 4.10 4.04
N ASP A 228 -11.45 2.82 3.73
CA ASP A 228 -12.30 1.75 4.26
C ASP A 228 -12.17 1.66 5.79
N TRP A 229 -10.93 1.73 6.31
CA TRP A 229 -10.69 1.71 7.74
C TRP A 229 -11.34 2.90 8.45
N TYR A 230 -11.12 4.14 7.96
CA TYR A 230 -11.73 5.34 8.53
C TYR A 230 -13.25 5.32 8.45
N THR A 231 -13.80 4.82 7.35
CA THR A 231 -15.25 4.61 7.19
C THR A 231 -15.77 3.63 8.25
N GLY A 232 -15.01 2.55 8.51
CA GLY A 232 -15.35 1.55 9.52
C GLY A 232 -15.46 2.11 10.93
N ILE A 233 -14.68 3.13 11.28
CA ILE A 233 -14.75 3.83 12.57
C ILE A 233 -15.60 5.12 12.53
N GLY A 234 -16.30 5.38 11.42
CA GLY A 234 -17.20 6.54 11.27
C GLY A 234 -16.49 7.89 11.18
N VAL A 235 -15.22 7.93 10.78
CA VAL A 235 -14.43 9.16 10.61
C VAL A 235 -14.30 9.51 9.13
N PRO A 236 -14.92 10.60 8.65
CA PRO A 236 -14.76 11.03 7.26
C PRO A 236 -13.33 11.54 7.00
N THR A 237 -12.80 11.25 5.83
CA THR A 237 -11.48 11.72 5.37
C THR A 237 -11.61 12.75 4.25
N GLU A 238 -10.54 13.46 3.97
CA GLU A 238 -10.34 14.29 2.77
C GLU A 238 -9.04 13.85 2.08
N ILE A 239 -8.91 14.20 0.80
CA ILE A 239 -7.66 14.02 0.06
C ILE A 239 -6.62 14.99 0.62
N GLU A 240 -5.40 14.49 0.76
CA GLU A 240 -4.26 15.30 1.16
C GLU A 240 -3.88 16.27 0.02
N THR A 241 -3.66 17.53 0.32
CA THR A 241 -3.28 18.57 -0.66
C THR A 241 -2.29 19.61 -0.11
N GLU A 242 -1.97 19.57 1.18
CA GLU A 242 -1.01 20.51 1.80
C GLU A 242 0.43 20.02 1.64
N GLY A 243 0.64 18.72 1.82
CA GLY A 243 1.93 18.05 1.75
C GLY A 243 2.19 17.32 0.43
N ASP A 244 1.33 17.48 -0.60
CA ASP A 244 1.51 16.80 -1.89
C ASP A 244 2.89 17.13 -2.49
N GLY A 245 3.69 16.08 -2.69
CA GLY A 245 5.08 16.21 -3.16
C GLY A 245 6.08 16.79 -2.16
N ARG A 246 5.70 17.03 -0.90
CA ARG A 246 6.54 17.68 0.10
C ARG A 246 7.04 16.75 1.22
N SER A 247 6.71 15.48 1.17
CA SER A 247 7.24 14.47 2.10
C SER A 247 7.83 13.28 1.35
N ASP A 248 8.43 12.33 2.04
CA ASP A 248 9.25 11.23 1.51
C ASP A 248 8.54 10.35 0.46
N HIS A 249 7.19 10.30 0.45
CA HIS A 249 6.42 9.62 -0.59
C HIS A 249 6.78 10.11 -1.99
N ALA A 250 7.10 11.40 -2.14
CA ALA A 250 7.44 11.97 -3.44
C ALA A 250 8.68 11.33 -4.07
N SER A 251 9.64 10.90 -3.27
CA SER A 251 10.82 10.18 -3.77
C SER A 251 10.45 8.84 -4.42
N PHE A 252 9.50 8.13 -3.85
CA PHE A 252 8.99 6.86 -4.35
C PHE A 252 8.04 7.05 -5.53
N LYS A 253 7.08 7.99 -5.43
CA LYS A 253 6.17 8.37 -6.52
C LYS A 253 6.92 8.74 -7.80
N ASN A 254 7.97 9.57 -7.66
CA ASN A 254 8.81 9.98 -8.79
C ASN A 254 9.60 8.83 -9.42
N ALA A 255 9.81 7.75 -8.69
CA ALA A 255 10.42 6.53 -9.20
C ALA A 255 9.40 5.52 -9.74
N GLY A 256 8.12 5.89 -9.80
CA GLY A 256 7.04 5.03 -10.27
C GLY A 256 6.61 3.93 -9.31
N ILE A 257 6.95 4.04 -8.03
CA ILE A 257 6.50 3.12 -6.98
C ILE A 257 5.12 3.58 -6.49
N PRO A 258 4.12 2.68 -6.36
CA PRO A 258 2.84 3.00 -5.75
C PRO A 258 3.01 3.56 -4.33
N VAL A 259 2.37 4.68 -4.04
CA VAL A 259 2.50 5.33 -2.72
C VAL A 259 1.13 5.67 -2.15
N GLY A 260 1.06 5.72 -0.84
CA GLY A 260 -0.08 6.23 -0.09
C GLY A 260 0.37 6.67 1.29
N GLY A 261 -0.53 7.21 2.09
CA GLY A 261 -0.16 7.66 3.42
C GLY A 261 -1.24 8.44 4.13
N LEU A 262 -0.86 8.94 5.31
CA LEU A 262 -1.73 9.68 6.22
C LEU A 262 -1.06 10.97 6.67
N PHE A 263 -1.89 11.99 6.89
CA PHE A 263 -1.48 13.30 7.34
C PHE A 263 -2.58 13.95 8.18
N THR A 264 -2.23 14.75 9.17
CA THR A 264 -3.21 15.45 10.02
C THR A 264 -3.22 16.97 9.85
N GLY A 265 -2.43 17.48 8.91
CA GLY A 265 -2.33 18.91 8.59
C GLY A 265 -1.19 19.61 9.33
N ALA A 266 -0.57 20.55 8.67
CA ALA A 266 0.53 21.39 9.18
C ALA A 266 0.10 22.84 9.41
N GLY A 267 0.71 23.76 8.67
CA GLY A 267 0.52 25.20 8.85
C GLY A 267 -0.75 25.77 8.23
N ARG A 268 -1.45 25.05 7.36
CA ARG A 268 -2.72 25.52 6.78
C ARG A 268 -3.80 25.66 7.85
N THR A 269 -4.69 26.59 7.61
CA THR A 269 -5.79 26.91 8.54
C THR A 269 -6.97 25.98 8.33
N LYS A 270 -7.43 25.33 9.38
CA LYS A 270 -8.64 24.50 9.37
C LYS A 270 -9.87 25.36 9.03
N THR A 271 -10.66 24.92 8.07
CA THR A 271 -11.90 25.59 7.67
C THR A 271 -13.04 25.31 8.65
N ALA A 272 -14.11 26.10 8.58
CA ALA A 272 -15.30 25.85 9.38
C ALA A 272 -15.97 24.51 9.04
N ALA A 273 -15.94 24.10 7.76
CA ALA A 273 -16.46 22.80 7.33
C ALA A 273 -15.64 21.63 7.91
N GLN A 274 -14.32 21.76 7.93
CA GLN A 274 -13.44 20.76 8.54
C GLN A 274 -13.59 20.70 10.05
N ALA A 275 -13.76 21.85 10.72
CA ALA A 275 -14.03 21.87 12.16
C ALA A 275 -15.40 21.25 12.51
N SER A 276 -16.41 21.42 11.66
CA SER A 276 -17.70 20.74 11.81
C SER A 276 -17.58 19.23 11.60
N LYS A 277 -16.68 18.79 10.71
CA LYS A 277 -16.44 17.39 10.37
C LYS A 277 -15.62 16.65 11.43
N TRP A 278 -14.56 17.25 11.92
CA TRP A 278 -13.52 16.60 12.78
C TRP A 278 -13.40 17.18 14.18
N GLY A 279 -14.17 18.22 14.49
CA GLY A 279 -13.96 19.00 15.70
C GLY A 279 -12.75 19.93 15.60
N GLY A 280 -12.34 20.46 16.72
CA GLY A 280 -11.25 21.43 16.81
C GLY A 280 -11.71 22.86 16.51
N THR A 281 -10.77 23.74 16.15
CA THR A 281 -11.01 25.19 16.02
C THR A 281 -10.83 25.63 14.56
N ALA A 282 -11.91 26.16 13.97
CA ALA A 282 -11.85 26.82 12.68
C ALA A 282 -11.05 28.13 12.72
N GLY A 283 -10.40 28.49 11.64
CA GLY A 283 -9.56 29.69 11.55
C GLY A 283 -8.21 29.57 12.26
N VAL A 284 -7.85 28.35 12.69
CA VAL A 284 -6.58 28.05 13.36
C VAL A 284 -5.84 27.01 12.54
N ALA A 285 -4.52 27.09 12.48
CA ALA A 285 -3.69 26.10 11.82
C ALA A 285 -3.94 24.69 12.40
N PHE A 286 -3.75 23.66 11.57
CA PHE A 286 -3.80 22.28 12.05
C PHE A 286 -2.72 22.05 13.11
N ASP A 287 -1.51 22.58 12.84
CA ASP A 287 -0.41 22.64 13.81
C ASP A 287 0.23 24.04 13.83
N ARG A 288 0.06 24.75 14.95
CA ARG A 288 0.69 26.06 15.18
C ARG A 288 2.17 25.98 15.49
N CYS A 289 2.63 24.81 15.88
CA CYS A 289 4.01 24.57 16.26
C CYS A 289 4.84 23.95 15.13
N TYR A 290 4.27 23.81 13.92
CA TYR A 290 4.98 23.33 12.74
C TYR A 290 6.28 24.11 12.53
N HIS A 291 7.40 23.41 12.43
CA HIS A 291 8.76 23.94 12.30
C HIS A 291 9.18 24.90 13.44
N SER A 292 8.67 24.69 14.64
CA SER A 292 8.85 25.62 15.78
C SER A 292 9.32 24.90 17.04
N SER A 293 9.93 25.66 17.96
CA SER A 293 10.39 25.14 19.25
C SER A 293 9.27 24.62 20.16
N CYS A 294 8.02 24.97 19.89
CA CYS A 294 6.87 24.46 20.64
C CYS A 294 6.38 23.09 20.14
N ASP A 295 6.98 22.51 19.10
CA ASP A 295 6.68 21.16 18.67
C ASP A 295 7.33 20.13 19.61
N THR A 296 6.60 19.86 20.69
CA THR A 296 6.97 19.01 21.82
C THR A 296 5.87 17.97 22.08
N THR A 297 6.08 17.10 23.07
CA THR A 297 5.03 16.13 23.48
C THR A 297 3.72 16.76 23.92
N ALA A 298 3.69 18.05 24.25
CA ALA A 298 2.48 18.81 24.53
C ALA A 298 1.72 19.24 23.27
N ASN A 299 2.35 19.15 22.10
CA ASN A 299 1.79 19.52 20.80
C ASN A 299 1.15 18.32 20.06
N ILE A 300 0.70 17.31 20.79
CA ILE A 300 0.14 16.07 20.20
C ILE A 300 -1.35 15.94 20.54
N ASN A 301 -2.15 15.62 19.54
CA ASN A 301 -3.51 15.15 19.72
C ASN A 301 -3.52 13.61 19.85
N ASP A 302 -3.82 13.14 21.05
CA ASP A 302 -3.80 11.71 21.37
C ASP A 302 -4.75 10.90 20.50
N THR A 303 -5.96 11.41 20.23
CA THR A 303 -6.95 10.70 19.39
C THR A 303 -6.52 10.60 17.93
N ALA A 304 -5.88 11.64 17.39
CA ALA A 304 -5.37 11.60 16.02
C ALA A 304 -4.19 10.63 15.90
N LEU A 305 -3.25 10.70 16.85
CA LEU A 305 -2.09 9.80 16.89
C LEU A 305 -2.51 8.33 16.99
N ASP A 306 -3.47 8.03 17.87
CA ASP A 306 -4.04 6.69 18.08
C ASP A 306 -4.65 6.14 16.79
N ARG A 307 -5.61 6.88 16.23
CA ARG A 307 -6.28 6.49 14.99
C ARG A 307 -5.32 6.28 13.81
N ASN A 308 -4.36 7.17 13.62
CA ASN A 308 -3.41 7.02 12.52
C ASN A 308 -2.44 5.86 12.73
N SER A 309 -2.08 5.55 13.98
CA SER A 309 -1.27 4.38 14.30
C SER A 309 -2.02 3.08 14.00
N ASP A 310 -3.29 2.99 14.38
CA ASP A 310 -4.15 1.85 14.07
C ASP A 310 -4.42 1.71 12.57
N ALA A 311 -4.65 2.83 11.87
CA ALA A 311 -4.84 2.84 10.43
C ALA A 311 -3.59 2.33 9.69
N LEU A 312 -2.39 2.71 10.14
CA LEU A 312 -1.13 2.18 9.60
C LEU A 312 -1.03 0.67 9.84
N ALA A 313 -1.30 0.19 11.06
CA ALA A 313 -1.29 -1.23 11.36
C ALA A 313 -2.28 -1.98 10.47
N HIS A 314 -3.51 -1.47 10.33
CA HIS A 314 -4.51 -2.03 9.42
C HIS A 314 -3.98 -2.12 7.97
N ALA A 315 -3.36 -1.07 7.46
CA ALA A 315 -2.81 -1.06 6.10
C ALA A 315 -1.66 -2.07 5.94
N VAL A 316 -0.73 -2.12 6.89
CA VAL A 316 0.39 -3.08 6.88
C VAL A 316 -0.11 -4.53 6.92
N TRP A 317 -1.10 -4.84 7.76
CA TRP A 317 -1.70 -6.18 7.82
C TRP A 317 -2.46 -6.51 6.54
N THR A 318 -3.35 -5.62 6.10
CA THR A 318 -4.20 -5.87 4.93
C THR A 318 -3.36 -6.05 3.65
N LEU A 319 -2.44 -5.12 3.38
CA LEU A 319 -1.62 -5.15 2.17
C LEU A 319 -0.48 -6.17 2.25
N GLY A 320 0.07 -6.37 3.45
CA GLY A 320 1.21 -7.27 3.68
C GLY A 320 0.82 -8.76 3.73
N THR A 321 -0.43 -9.08 4.10
CA THR A 321 -0.94 -10.46 4.12
C THR A 321 -1.89 -10.76 2.96
N ALA A 322 -2.12 -9.80 2.06
CA ALA A 322 -2.91 -10.03 0.88
C ALA A 322 -2.36 -11.24 0.11
N ALA A 323 -3.24 -12.19 -0.21
CA ALA A 323 -2.83 -13.33 -1.02
C ALA A 323 -2.23 -12.85 -2.36
N PRO A 324 -1.17 -13.49 -2.86
CA PRO A 324 -0.75 -13.26 -4.24
C PRO A 324 -1.93 -13.48 -5.18
N PRO A 325 -2.02 -12.77 -6.30
CA PRO A 325 -3.01 -13.08 -7.31
C PRO A 325 -2.94 -14.58 -7.66
N PRO A 326 -4.07 -15.27 -7.83
CA PRO A 326 -4.07 -16.67 -8.23
C PRO A 326 -3.21 -16.89 -9.48
N PRO A 327 -2.52 -18.04 -9.62
CA PRO A 327 -1.80 -18.35 -10.84
C PRO A 327 -2.76 -18.29 -12.05
N GLY A 328 -2.44 -17.49 -13.06
CA GLY A 328 -3.31 -17.20 -14.20
C GLY A 328 -3.95 -15.82 -14.18
N ASP A 329 -3.75 -15.03 -13.12
CA ASP A 329 -4.23 -13.64 -13.07
C ASP A 329 -3.25 -12.63 -13.70
N VAL A 330 -2.07 -13.08 -14.12
CA VAL A 330 -1.08 -12.25 -14.82
C VAL A 330 -1.08 -12.58 -16.31
N TYR A 331 -1.27 -11.56 -17.10
CA TYR A 331 -1.17 -11.61 -18.58
C TYR A 331 -0.07 -10.65 -18.98
N GLU A 332 0.87 -11.10 -19.83
CA GLU A 332 2.07 -10.34 -20.18
C GLU A 332 2.37 -10.45 -21.67
N THR A 333 2.95 -9.41 -22.25
CA THR A 333 3.57 -9.41 -23.56
C THR A 333 4.95 -8.77 -23.48
N THR A 334 5.93 -9.41 -24.13
CA THR A 334 7.33 -8.97 -24.23
C THR A 334 7.71 -8.63 -25.66
N THR A 335 6.72 -8.29 -26.48
CA THR A 335 6.95 -7.92 -27.87
C THR A 335 7.26 -6.43 -27.93
N ASP A 336 8.46 -6.11 -28.43
CA ASP A 336 8.90 -4.73 -28.62
C ASP A 336 8.00 -3.97 -29.60
N VAL A 337 7.61 -2.75 -29.22
CA VAL A 337 6.88 -1.83 -30.10
C VAL A 337 7.60 -0.47 -30.09
N ALA A 338 8.20 -0.11 -31.23
CA ALA A 338 8.91 1.17 -31.38
C ALA A 338 7.96 2.36 -31.19
N ILE A 339 8.40 3.36 -30.46
CA ILE A 339 7.68 4.65 -30.22
C ILE A 339 8.29 5.68 -31.17
N PRO A 340 7.52 6.23 -32.12
CA PRO A 340 8.00 7.28 -33.03
C PRO A 340 8.28 8.57 -32.26
N ASP A 341 9.47 9.17 -32.49
CA ASP A 341 9.84 10.50 -31.98
C ASP A 341 8.82 11.54 -32.45
N ASN A 342 8.20 12.26 -31.49
CA ASN A 342 7.16 13.26 -31.70
C ASN A 342 6.09 12.81 -32.72
N GLY A 343 5.67 11.55 -32.63
CA GLY A 343 4.88 10.87 -33.65
C GLY A 343 3.47 10.48 -33.22
N ALA A 344 2.85 9.68 -34.07
CA ALA A 344 1.56 9.08 -33.73
C ALA A 344 1.68 8.07 -32.60
N ALA A 345 0.66 8.01 -31.75
CA ALA A 345 0.59 7.00 -30.69
C ALA A 345 0.65 5.58 -31.26
N VAL A 346 1.41 4.72 -30.59
CA VAL A 346 1.49 3.29 -30.89
C VAL A 346 0.72 2.48 -29.85
N THR A 347 0.37 1.25 -30.18
CA THR A 347 -0.33 0.34 -29.25
C THR A 347 0.32 -1.03 -29.21
N SER A 348 0.52 -1.56 -28.02
CA SER A 348 0.85 -2.97 -27.77
C SER A 348 -0.39 -3.69 -27.26
N ALA A 349 -0.76 -4.82 -27.83
CA ALA A 349 -1.98 -5.55 -27.54
C ALA A 349 -1.70 -6.75 -26.62
N LEU A 350 -2.64 -7.02 -25.69
CA LEU A 350 -2.60 -8.13 -24.75
C LEU A 350 -3.99 -8.76 -24.65
N THR A 351 -4.11 -10.05 -24.98
CA THR A 351 -5.40 -10.73 -24.92
C THR A 351 -5.57 -11.43 -23.57
N VAL A 352 -6.62 -11.06 -22.86
CA VAL A 352 -7.06 -11.70 -21.61
C VAL A 352 -8.21 -12.65 -21.92
N SER A 353 -8.15 -13.85 -21.37
CA SER A 353 -9.20 -14.87 -21.53
C SER A 353 -9.30 -15.76 -20.28
N GLY A 354 -10.43 -16.47 -20.15
CA GLY A 354 -10.64 -17.42 -19.06
C GLY A 354 -11.08 -16.80 -17.73
N ARG A 355 -11.32 -15.51 -17.69
CA ARG A 355 -11.83 -14.81 -16.49
C ARG A 355 -13.37 -14.73 -16.49
N THR A 356 -13.96 -14.51 -15.34
CA THR A 356 -15.41 -14.30 -15.20
C THR A 356 -15.68 -12.86 -14.73
N GLY A 357 -16.70 -12.23 -15.33
CA GLY A 357 -17.14 -10.89 -14.93
C GLY A 357 -16.22 -9.76 -15.38
N ASN A 358 -16.23 -8.68 -14.62
CA ASN A 358 -15.47 -7.46 -14.88
C ASN A 358 -14.05 -7.52 -14.33
N ALA A 359 -13.21 -6.60 -14.79
CA ALA A 359 -11.90 -6.34 -14.22
C ALA A 359 -12.03 -5.79 -12.77
N PRO A 360 -11.00 -5.87 -11.95
CA PRO A 360 -11.06 -5.37 -10.57
C PRO A 360 -10.98 -3.83 -10.51
N ALA A 361 -11.45 -3.26 -9.39
CA ALA A 361 -11.29 -1.84 -9.08
C ALA A 361 -9.82 -1.44 -8.84
N ALA A 362 -8.92 -2.41 -8.70
CA ALA A 362 -7.50 -2.20 -8.52
C ALA A 362 -6.69 -3.03 -9.54
N LEU A 363 -7.04 -2.91 -10.83
CA LEU A 363 -6.29 -3.55 -11.91
C LEU A 363 -4.89 -2.97 -11.98
N ARG A 364 -3.88 -3.83 -11.89
CA ARG A 364 -2.48 -3.40 -11.93
C ARG A 364 -1.92 -3.52 -13.34
N VAL A 365 -1.26 -2.46 -13.79
CA VAL A 365 -0.67 -2.33 -15.13
C VAL A 365 0.83 -2.12 -14.97
N GLY A 366 1.61 -3.21 -15.04
CA GLY A 366 3.06 -3.14 -15.06
C GLY A 366 3.55 -2.77 -16.45
N VAL A 367 4.46 -1.80 -16.56
CA VAL A 367 5.05 -1.38 -17.83
C VAL A 367 6.57 -1.33 -17.73
N ASP A 368 7.23 -1.72 -18.79
CA ASP A 368 8.63 -1.49 -19.06
C ASP A 368 8.76 -0.82 -20.43
N ILE A 369 9.05 0.49 -20.42
CA ILE A 369 9.22 1.30 -21.61
C ILE A 369 10.61 1.90 -21.59
N LYS A 370 11.42 1.58 -22.57
CA LYS A 370 12.75 2.16 -22.75
C LYS A 370 12.59 3.47 -23.53
N HIS A 371 13.09 4.57 -22.99
CA HIS A 371 13.02 5.88 -23.63
C HIS A 371 14.11 6.79 -23.05
N THR A 372 14.68 7.64 -23.86
CA THR A 372 15.78 8.53 -23.44
C THR A 372 15.32 9.77 -22.68
N TRP A 373 14.02 10.09 -22.74
CA TRP A 373 13.39 11.15 -21.95
C TRP A 373 11.94 10.79 -21.62
N ARG A 374 11.70 10.16 -20.46
CA ARG A 374 10.36 9.65 -20.11
C ARG A 374 9.30 10.76 -19.92
N GLY A 375 9.75 12.01 -19.75
CA GLY A 375 8.88 13.19 -19.65
C GLY A 375 8.05 13.44 -20.88
N ASP A 376 8.49 12.99 -22.06
CA ASP A 376 7.79 13.20 -23.32
C ASP A 376 6.65 12.20 -23.55
N LEU A 377 6.58 11.17 -22.71
CA LEU A 377 5.64 10.08 -22.89
C LEU A 377 4.27 10.36 -22.26
N VAL A 378 3.23 10.12 -23.05
CA VAL A 378 1.84 9.98 -22.64
C VAL A 378 1.49 8.49 -22.73
N ILE A 379 0.96 7.93 -21.63
CA ILE A 379 0.67 6.49 -21.54
C ILE A 379 -0.78 6.30 -21.12
N ASP A 380 -1.53 5.47 -21.87
CA ASP A 380 -2.88 5.06 -21.53
C ASP A 380 -3.02 3.54 -21.58
N LEU A 381 -3.86 3.00 -20.70
CA LEU A 381 -4.45 1.67 -20.88
C LEU A 381 -5.77 1.81 -21.62
N LEU A 382 -5.97 1.01 -22.65
CA LEU A 382 -7.25 0.91 -23.36
C LEU A 382 -7.91 -0.42 -23.00
N ALA A 383 -9.14 -0.37 -22.50
CA ALA A 383 -9.96 -1.54 -22.23
C ALA A 383 -10.49 -2.21 -23.51
N PRO A 384 -11.05 -3.41 -23.43
CA PRO A 384 -11.56 -4.14 -24.61
C PRO A 384 -12.63 -3.39 -25.39
N ASP A 385 -13.44 -2.55 -24.75
CA ASP A 385 -14.50 -1.73 -25.38
C ASP A 385 -13.95 -0.41 -25.96
N GLY A 386 -12.67 -0.07 -25.66
CA GLY A 386 -12.00 1.15 -26.11
C GLY A 386 -11.95 2.27 -25.07
N SER A 387 -12.52 2.08 -23.88
CA SER A 387 -12.39 3.00 -22.74
C SER A 387 -10.91 3.22 -22.40
N ALA A 388 -10.52 4.49 -22.13
CA ALA A 388 -9.13 4.86 -21.92
C ALA A 388 -8.88 5.30 -20.47
N TYR A 389 -7.87 4.71 -19.85
CA TYR A 389 -7.39 5.02 -18.52
C TYR A 389 -6.01 5.67 -18.62
N ARG A 390 -5.89 6.95 -18.25
CA ARG A 390 -4.61 7.66 -18.28
C ARG A 390 -3.70 7.15 -17.18
N LEU A 391 -2.54 6.59 -17.56
CA LEU A 391 -1.50 6.11 -16.64
C LEU A 391 -0.44 7.19 -16.39
N LYS A 392 -0.03 7.91 -17.42
CA LYS A 392 1.00 8.96 -17.32
C LYS A 392 0.70 10.12 -18.25
N ASN A 393 0.85 11.33 -17.76
CA ASN A 393 0.91 12.55 -18.57
C ASN A 393 2.37 12.88 -18.91
N SER A 394 2.58 13.60 -20.01
CA SER A 394 3.88 14.19 -20.31
C SER A 394 4.23 15.28 -19.29
N SER A 395 5.53 15.47 -19.05
CA SER A 395 6.07 16.49 -18.14
C SER A 395 7.44 16.97 -18.64
N GLY A 396 7.53 18.17 -19.16
CA GLY A 396 8.80 18.74 -19.67
C GLY A 396 9.89 18.92 -18.60
N SER A 397 9.58 18.72 -17.32
CA SER A 397 10.56 18.76 -16.22
C SER A 397 11.09 17.39 -15.81
N ASP A 398 10.54 16.30 -16.35
CA ASP A 398 10.96 14.93 -16.02
C ASP A 398 11.96 14.38 -17.04
N SER A 399 13.24 14.71 -16.85
CA SER A 399 14.34 14.36 -17.77
C SER A 399 14.93 12.96 -17.54
N ALA A 400 14.31 12.13 -16.71
CA ALA A 400 14.83 10.78 -16.46
C ALA A 400 14.53 9.84 -17.63
N ASP A 401 15.35 8.81 -17.77
CA ASP A 401 15.17 7.74 -18.75
C ASP A 401 14.11 6.74 -18.26
N ASN A 402 13.50 6.05 -19.19
CA ASN A 402 12.66 4.85 -19.06
C ASN A 402 11.44 5.04 -18.13
N VAL A 403 10.38 4.29 -18.41
CA VAL A 403 9.23 4.12 -17.52
C VAL A 403 9.15 2.65 -17.14
N ILE A 404 9.67 2.29 -15.97
CA ILE A 404 9.62 0.93 -15.43
C ILE A 404 8.85 1.00 -14.12
N THR A 405 7.54 0.72 -14.18
CA THR A 405 6.65 0.93 -13.03
C THR A 405 5.36 0.09 -13.14
N THR A 406 4.56 0.12 -12.08
CA THR A 406 3.22 -0.46 -12.07
C THR A 406 2.21 0.62 -11.68
N TYR A 407 1.23 0.84 -12.55
CA TYR A 407 0.07 1.69 -12.29
C TYR A 407 -1.08 0.86 -11.76
N THR A 408 -1.98 1.48 -11.03
CA THR A 408 -3.24 0.88 -10.60
C THR A 408 -4.39 1.71 -11.14
N VAL A 409 -5.40 1.06 -11.73
CA VAL A 409 -6.59 1.73 -12.28
C VAL A 409 -7.86 1.03 -11.80
N ASP A 410 -8.91 1.81 -11.58
CA ASP A 410 -10.25 1.24 -11.38
C ASP A 410 -10.86 0.90 -12.74
N ALA A 411 -10.83 -0.37 -13.09
CA ALA A 411 -11.41 -0.92 -14.31
C ALA A 411 -12.65 -1.79 -14.04
N SER A 412 -13.31 -1.58 -12.89
CA SER A 412 -14.45 -2.41 -12.45
C SER A 412 -15.69 -2.30 -13.33
N SER A 413 -15.77 -1.29 -14.18
CA SER A 413 -16.80 -1.16 -15.23
C SER A 413 -16.52 -2.02 -16.47
N GLU A 414 -15.29 -2.49 -16.67
CA GLU A 414 -14.82 -3.10 -17.90
C GLU A 414 -14.89 -4.62 -17.85
N ALA A 415 -15.20 -5.26 -19.00
CA ALA A 415 -15.10 -6.71 -19.10
C ALA A 415 -13.65 -7.16 -18.91
N ALA A 416 -13.42 -8.16 -18.02
CA ALA A 416 -12.09 -8.68 -17.79
C ALA A 416 -11.49 -9.33 -19.05
N ASN A 417 -12.28 -10.12 -19.77
CA ASN A 417 -11.86 -10.79 -21.01
C ASN A 417 -11.92 -9.85 -22.22
N GLY A 418 -10.94 -9.99 -23.10
CA GLY A 418 -10.87 -9.23 -24.34
C GLY A 418 -9.44 -8.76 -24.63
N THR A 419 -9.30 -7.90 -25.62
CA THR A 419 -7.99 -7.36 -26.00
C THR A 419 -7.78 -6.00 -25.38
N TRP A 420 -6.97 -5.98 -24.34
CA TRP A 420 -6.45 -4.75 -23.72
C TRP A 420 -5.27 -4.23 -24.55
N ARG A 421 -5.03 -2.91 -24.50
CA ARG A 421 -3.91 -2.30 -25.22
C ARG A 421 -3.21 -1.26 -24.36
N LEU A 422 -1.89 -1.31 -24.32
CA LEU A 422 -1.09 -0.19 -23.84
C LEU A 422 -0.88 0.76 -25.01
N ARG A 423 -1.34 2.01 -24.87
CA ARG A 423 -1.13 3.08 -25.85
C ARG A 423 -0.07 4.02 -25.34
N VAL A 424 0.97 4.25 -26.14
CA VAL A 424 2.07 5.17 -25.79
C VAL A 424 2.26 6.17 -26.92
N GLN A 425 2.45 7.43 -26.57
CA GLN A 425 2.78 8.50 -27.50
C GLN A 425 3.95 9.31 -26.93
N ASP A 426 4.93 9.56 -27.76
CA ASP A 426 5.94 10.58 -27.56
C ASP A 426 5.42 11.88 -28.15
N VAL A 427 5.38 12.96 -27.34
CA VAL A 427 4.80 14.27 -27.71
C VAL A 427 5.85 15.39 -27.84
N ALA A 428 7.14 15.04 -27.77
CA ALA A 428 8.24 15.98 -27.99
C ALA A 428 9.28 15.39 -28.94
N ALA A 429 10.17 16.21 -29.48
CA ALA A 429 11.17 15.77 -30.46
C ALA A 429 12.52 15.53 -29.80
N GLN A 430 13.37 14.71 -30.46
CA GLN A 430 14.78 14.42 -30.18
C GLN A 430 15.05 13.14 -29.36
N ASP A 431 14.03 12.59 -28.73
CA ASP A 431 14.18 11.40 -27.91
C ASP A 431 13.52 10.18 -28.56
N THR A 432 13.98 8.98 -28.23
CA THR A 432 13.50 7.75 -28.88
C THR A 432 13.34 6.62 -27.88
N GLY A 433 12.44 5.69 -28.16
CA GLY A 433 12.21 4.54 -27.31
C GLY A 433 11.31 3.48 -27.91
N TYR A 434 10.96 2.51 -27.06
CA TYR A 434 10.07 1.42 -27.40
C TYR A 434 9.40 0.87 -26.14
N ILE A 435 8.22 0.27 -26.31
CA ILE A 435 7.60 -0.58 -25.28
C ILE A 435 8.37 -1.89 -25.30
N ASP A 436 9.09 -2.25 -24.25
CA ASP A 436 9.82 -3.49 -24.09
C ASP A 436 8.89 -4.62 -23.61
N SER A 437 8.11 -4.34 -22.56
CA SER A 437 7.13 -5.28 -22.05
C SER A 437 6.02 -4.56 -21.27
N TRP A 438 4.88 -5.22 -21.13
CA TRP A 438 3.86 -4.78 -20.19
C TRP A 438 2.95 -5.94 -19.79
N LYS A 439 2.32 -5.80 -18.60
CA LYS A 439 1.47 -6.84 -18.04
C LYS A 439 0.26 -6.28 -17.31
N LEU A 440 -0.80 -7.07 -17.27
CA LEU A 440 -1.96 -6.87 -16.42
C LEU A 440 -1.95 -7.91 -15.31
N THR A 441 -2.22 -7.47 -14.09
CA THR A 441 -2.48 -8.34 -12.94
C THR A 441 -3.86 -8.02 -12.41
N PHE A 442 -4.74 -9.03 -12.48
CA PHE A 442 -6.15 -8.92 -12.13
C PHE A 442 -6.42 -9.22 -10.67
#